data_841014c798ee549976a0b35cbca96102
#
_entry.id   841014c798ee549976a0b35cbca96102
#
_cell.length_a   1.000
_cell.length_b   1.000
_cell.length_c   1.000
_cell.angle_alpha   90.00
_cell.angle_beta   90.00
_cell.angle_gamma   90.00
#
_symmetry.space_group_name_H-M   'P 1'
#
loop_
_entity.id
_entity.type
_entity.pdbx_description
1 polymer ?
#
loop_
_entity_poly.entity_id
_entity_poly.type
_entity_poly.pdbx_seq_one_letter_code
_entity_poly.pdbx_strand_id
1 'polypeptide(L)'
;MFTVRVIPIARGVFSDYLTFFSRTPIEIGSVVSISIRKRQSYGIVVEAKDVREEKMDIRSADFSLKKLGKTEPKRVFTAPFIAAAKEAALWHGIRESAVLSSLAPKTILTSITQLEAAPRTESLIGVKPDSLVLQTERGERVRTYRNVARESFARGESILIITPTIIEAETLTDELKRGIESSVMV
;
A
#
# COMPACT_ATOMS: atom_id res chain seq x y z
N MET A 1 3.11 14.71 -21.88
CA MET A 1 1.74 14.22 -21.60
C MET A 1 1.86 12.75 -21.24
N PHE A 2 1.21 12.33 -20.18
CA PHE A 2 1.41 10.99 -19.62
C PHE A 2 0.09 10.22 -19.60
N THR A 3 0.14 8.93 -19.93
CA THR A 3 -0.90 7.96 -19.62
C THR A 3 -0.67 7.44 -18.23
N VAL A 4 -1.74 7.32 -17.46
CA VAL A 4 -1.69 6.91 -16.05
C VAL A 4 -2.70 5.79 -15.86
N ARG A 5 -2.22 4.60 -15.50
CA ARG A 5 -3.05 3.47 -15.09
C ARG A 5 -3.32 3.52 -13.61
N VAL A 6 -4.59 3.46 -13.27
CA VAL A 6 -5.08 3.65 -11.90
C VAL A 6 -5.95 2.46 -11.52
N ILE A 7 -5.66 1.84 -10.38
CA ILE A 7 -6.53 0.86 -9.76
C ILE A 7 -7.57 1.61 -8.93
N PRO A 8 -8.88 1.49 -9.26
CA PRO A 8 -9.93 2.16 -8.51
C PRO A 8 -10.16 1.47 -7.16
N ILE A 9 -10.19 2.27 -6.08
CA ILE A 9 -10.57 1.80 -4.74
C ILE A 9 -12.04 2.14 -4.52
N ALA A 10 -12.92 1.43 -5.21
CA ALA A 10 -14.35 1.64 -5.14
C ALA A 10 -15.12 0.32 -5.21
N ARG A 11 -16.15 0.18 -4.38
CA ARG A 11 -17.04 -0.99 -4.42
C ARG A 11 -17.81 -1.03 -5.75
N GLY A 12 -17.91 -2.22 -6.35
CA GLY A 12 -18.71 -2.45 -7.57
C GLY A 12 -18.01 -1.99 -8.86
N VAL A 13 -16.73 -1.72 -8.84
CA VAL A 13 -15.92 -1.51 -10.04
C VAL A 13 -15.24 -2.83 -10.40
N PHE A 14 -15.61 -3.37 -11.56
CA PHE A 14 -15.12 -4.66 -12.05
C PHE A 14 -13.91 -4.53 -12.98
N SER A 15 -13.49 -3.30 -13.30
CA SER A 15 -12.30 -3.04 -14.11
C SER A 15 -11.06 -3.12 -13.23
N ASP A 16 -10.07 -3.89 -13.67
CA ASP A 16 -8.80 -4.00 -12.94
C ASP A 16 -8.02 -2.69 -13.02
N TYR A 17 -8.08 -2.01 -14.16
CA TYR A 17 -7.40 -0.74 -14.38
C TYR A 17 -8.32 0.26 -15.08
N LEU A 18 -8.16 1.53 -14.73
CA LEU A 18 -8.71 2.66 -15.47
C LEU A 18 -7.56 3.50 -15.97
N THR A 19 -7.59 3.86 -17.26
CA THR A 19 -6.56 4.69 -17.87
C THR A 19 -7.02 6.13 -17.96
N PHE A 20 -6.16 7.03 -17.50
CA PHE A 20 -6.36 8.47 -17.53
C PHE A 20 -5.18 9.14 -18.23
N PHE A 21 -5.32 10.43 -18.54
CA PHE A 21 -4.19 11.24 -18.95
C PHE A 21 -3.86 12.33 -17.93
N SER A 22 -2.56 12.65 -17.83
CA SER A 22 -2.04 13.74 -17.02
C SER A 22 -1.11 14.63 -17.86
N ARG A 23 -1.03 15.92 -17.51
CA ARG A 23 -0.05 16.83 -18.10
C ARG A 23 1.33 16.72 -17.46
N THR A 24 1.35 16.34 -16.19
CA THR A 24 2.55 16.14 -15.40
C THR A 24 2.78 14.66 -15.11
N PRO A 25 4.02 14.21 -14.95
CA PRO A 25 4.31 12.86 -14.49
C PRO A 25 3.72 12.66 -13.10
N ILE A 26 3.18 11.48 -12.85
CA ILE A 26 2.64 11.10 -11.54
C ILE A 26 3.40 9.86 -11.07
N GLU A 27 3.89 9.92 -9.85
CA GLU A 27 4.67 8.81 -9.28
C GLU A 27 3.78 7.59 -8.98
N ILE A 28 4.32 6.39 -9.19
CA ILE A 28 3.67 5.12 -8.81
C ILE A 28 3.44 5.12 -7.29
N GLY A 29 2.29 4.60 -6.86
CA GLY A 29 1.86 4.62 -5.46
C GLY A 29 1.17 5.92 -5.04
N SER A 30 1.02 6.89 -5.96
CA SER A 30 0.23 8.09 -5.69
C SER A 30 -1.26 7.75 -5.64
N VAL A 31 -1.96 8.36 -4.69
CA VAL A 31 -3.42 8.34 -4.63
C VAL A 31 -3.96 9.54 -5.38
N VAL A 32 -4.93 9.29 -6.25
CA VAL A 32 -5.55 10.29 -7.11
C VAL A 32 -7.07 10.25 -6.98
N SER A 33 -7.71 11.40 -7.13
CA SER A 33 -9.17 11.47 -7.22
C SER A 33 -9.61 11.15 -8.65
N ILE A 34 -10.51 10.21 -8.78
CA ILE A 34 -11.07 9.76 -10.06
C ILE A 34 -12.59 9.82 -10.04
N SER A 35 -13.20 10.03 -11.21
CA SER A 35 -14.65 10.03 -11.36
C SER A 35 -15.09 8.76 -12.07
N ILE A 36 -15.88 7.92 -11.38
CA ILE A 36 -16.45 6.68 -11.91
C ILE A 36 -17.97 6.82 -11.92
N ARG A 37 -18.61 6.71 -13.09
CA ARG A 37 -20.07 6.83 -13.23
C ARG A 37 -20.65 8.03 -12.49
N LYS A 38 -20.01 9.22 -12.64
CA LYS A 38 -20.38 10.50 -11.99
C LYS A 38 -20.20 10.54 -10.46
N ARG A 39 -19.59 9.52 -9.84
CA ARG A 39 -19.24 9.52 -8.42
C ARG A 39 -17.74 9.74 -8.26
N GLN A 40 -17.38 10.58 -7.31
CA GLN A 40 -15.97 10.77 -6.93
C GLN A 40 -15.50 9.55 -6.13
N SER A 41 -14.30 9.08 -6.45
CA SER A 41 -13.64 7.97 -5.77
C SER A 41 -12.14 8.20 -5.75
N TYR A 42 -11.41 7.35 -5.08
CA TYR A 42 -9.96 7.33 -5.08
C TYR A 42 -9.43 6.18 -5.94
N GLY A 43 -8.24 6.37 -6.45
CA GLY A 43 -7.50 5.32 -7.13
C GLY A 43 -6.01 5.41 -6.83
N ILE A 44 -5.33 4.30 -6.95
CA ILE A 44 -3.88 4.20 -6.75
C ILE A 44 -3.22 4.10 -8.12
N VAL A 45 -2.24 4.94 -8.36
CA VAL A 45 -1.43 4.92 -9.58
C VAL A 45 -0.48 3.75 -9.53
N VAL A 46 -0.58 2.86 -10.51
CA VAL A 46 0.28 1.65 -10.61
C VAL A 46 1.21 1.71 -11.81
N GLU A 47 0.91 2.56 -12.78
CA GLU A 47 1.77 2.76 -13.94
C GLU A 47 1.59 4.19 -14.48
N ALA A 48 2.69 4.80 -14.92
CA ALA A 48 2.68 6.08 -15.63
C ALA A 48 3.72 6.05 -16.75
N LYS A 49 3.30 6.34 -17.99
CA LYS A 49 4.14 6.32 -19.18
C LYS A 49 3.99 7.61 -19.99
N ASP A 50 5.03 7.99 -20.71
CA ASP A 50 4.90 9.09 -21.69
C ASP A 50 4.03 8.64 -22.87
N VAL A 51 3.07 9.47 -23.27
CA VAL A 51 2.18 9.21 -24.41
C VAL A 51 2.97 8.98 -25.72
N ARG A 52 4.19 9.49 -25.80
CA ARG A 52 5.05 9.28 -26.98
C ARG A 52 5.44 7.80 -27.16
N GLU A 53 5.50 7.04 -26.08
CA GLU A 53 5.84 5.61 -26.07
C GLU A 53 4.63 4.71 -26.38
N GLU A 54 3.41 5.21 -26.15
CA GLU A 54 2.15 4.43 -26.30
C GLU A 54 1.27 4.88 -27.50
N LYS A 55 1.81 5.65 -28.45
CA LYS A 55 1.02 6.23 -29.55
C LYS A 55 0.21 5.21 -30.37
N MET A 56 0.66 3.98 -30.50
CA MET A 56 -0.06 2.93 -31.24
C MET A 56 -1.27 2.42 -30.44
N ASP A 57 -1.10 2.15 -29.14
CA ASP A 57 -2.14 1.56 -28.30
C ASP A 57 -3.29 2.54 -28.04
N ILE A 58 -2.97 3.85 -27.94
CA ILE A 58 -3.97 4.90 -27.71
C ILE A 58 -4.83 5.15 -28.94
N ARG A 59 -4.27 5.02 -30.16
CA ARG A 59 -5.02 5.21 -31.42
C ARG A 59 -5.97 4.09 -31.74
N SER A 60 -5.68 2.87 -31.26
CA SER A 60 -6.54 1.69 -31.44
C SER A 60 -7.60 1.53 -30.35
N ALA A 61 -7.55 2.36 -29.31
CA ALA A 61 -8.48 2.27 -28.19
C ALA A 61 -9.81 2.97 -28.52
N ASP A 62 -10.88 2.22 -28.48
CA ASP A 62 -12.26 2.66 -28.78
C ASP A 62 -12.89 3.49 -27.63
N PHE A 63 -12.07 4.12 -26.78
CA PHE A 63 -12.53 4.90 -25.63
C PHE A 63 -11.81 6.24 -25.48
N SER A 64 -12.56 7.27 -25.05
CA SER A 64 -11.98 8.57 -24.75
C SER A 64 -11.27 8.56 -23.40
N LEU A 65 -9.96 8.80 -23.42
CA LEU A 65 -9.18 8.99 -22.20
C LEU A 65 -9.66 10.21 -21.42
N LYS A 66 -10.06 10.01 -20.19
CA LYS A 66 -10.47 11.09 -19.28
C LYS A 66 -9.24 11.71 -18.62
N LYS A 67 -9.30 13.01 -18.40
CA LYS A 67 -8.29 13.72 -17.61
C LYS A 67 -8.43 13.34 -16.14
N LEU A 68 -7.30 13.12 -15.45
CA LEU A 68 -7.29 13.00 -13.99
C LEU A 68 -7.87 14.24 -13.33
N GLY A 69 -8.55 14.05 -12.20
CA GLY A 69 -9.15 15.12 -11.41
C GLY A 69 -8.13 16.19 -10.99
N LYS A 70 -8.64 17.33 -10.50
CA LYS A 70 -7.80 18.49 -10.10
C LYS A 70 -7.07 18.30 -8.76
N THR A 71 -7.30 17.21 -8.04
CA THR A 71 -6.63 16.96 -6.75
C THR A 71 -5.16 16.66 -7.00
N GLU A 72 -4.28 17.31 -6.26
CA GLU A 72 -2.84 17.04 -6.34
C GLU A 72 -2.58 15.57 -5.96
N PRO A 73 -1.86 14.83 -6.81
CA PRO A 73 -1.48 13.45 -6.51
C PRO A 73 -0.55 13.43 -5.29
N LYS A 74 -0.84 12.58 -4.32
CA LYS A 74 0.03 12.39 -3.17
C LYS A 74 0.53 10.96 -3.14
N ARG A 75 1.85 10.77 -3.15
CA ARG A 75 2.46 9.47 -3.03
C ARG A 75 2.36 8.96 -1.59
N VAL A 76 1.49 7.99 -1.38
CA VAL A 76 1.24 7.35 -0.08
C VAL A 76 1.89 5.98 -0.02
N PHE A 77 1.92 5.28 -1.15
CA PHE A 77 2.50 3.94 -1.24
C PHE A 77 3.83 3.99 -1.99
N THR A 78 4.75 3.12 -1.60
CA THR A 78 6.03 2.97 -2.30
C THR A 78 5.88 2.05 -3.52
N ALA A 79 6.76 2.17 -4.51
CA ALA A 79 6.74 1.28 -5.66
C ALA A 79 6.97 -0.21 -5.28
N PRO A 80 7.87 -0.56 -4.34
CA PRO A 80 7.98 -1.93 -3.83
C PRO A 80 6.69 -2.46 -3.19
N PHE A 81 5.92 -1.62 -2.48
CA PHE A 81 4.63 -2.03 -1.93
C PHE A 81 3.63 -2.40 -3.03
N ILE A 82 3.55 -1.60 -4.09
CA ILE A 82 2.68 -1.91 -5.25
C ILE A 82 3.13 -3.20 -5.94
N ALA A 83 4.44 -3.40 -6.12
CA ALA A 83 4.98 -4.63 -6.69
C ALA A 83 4.64 -5.86 -5.84
N ALA A 84 4.81 -5.79 -4.52
CA ALA A 84 4.45 -6.86 -3.61
C ALA A 84 2.95 -7.17 -3.62
N ALA A 85 2.08 -6.16 -3.70
CA ALA A 85 0.64 -6.35 -3.82
C ALA A 85 0.27 -7.09 -5.12
N LYS A 86 0.96 -6.79 -6.23
CA LYS A 86 0.79 -7.49 -7.51
C LYS A 86 1.23 -8.95 -7.42
N GLU A 87 2.36 -9.23 -6.81
CA GLU A 87 2.84 -10.61 -6.60
C GLU A 87 1.88 -11.40 -5.70
N ALA A 88 1.40 -10.80 -4.61
CA ALA A 88 0.40 -11.42 -3.74
C ALA A 88 -0.90 -11.73 -4.50
N ALA A 89 -1.36 -10.85 -5.36
CA ALA A 89 -2.53 -11.06 -6.20
C ALA A 89 -2.35 -12.27 -7.13
N LEU A 90 -1.19 -12.36 -7.79
CA LEU A 90 -0.83 -13.49 -8.67
C LEU A 90 -0.76 -14.80 -7.88
N TRP A 91 -0.12 -14.80 -6.73
CA TRP A 91 0.02 -15.97 -5.87
C TRP A 91 -1.33 -16.52 -5.40
N HIS A 92 -2.24 -15.63 -5.00
CA HIS A 92 -3.57 -16.02 -4.52
C HIS A 92 -4.62 -16.19 -5.62
N GLY A 93 -4.29 -15.93 -6.89
CA GLY A 93 -5.23 -16.00 -8.00
C GLY A 93 -6.38 -14.99 -7.89
N ILE A 94 -6.14 -13.85 -7.25
CA ILE A 94 -7.12 -12.77 -7.05
C ILE A 94 -6.69 -11.51 -7.81
N ARG A 95 -7.60 -10.54 -7.90
CA ARG A 95 -7.30 -9.27 -8.57
C ARG A 95 -6.40 -8.38 -7.71
N GLU A 96 -5.47 -7.68 -8.35
CA GLU A 96 -4.62 -6.69 -7.69
C GLU A 96 -5.45 -5.61 -6.98
N SER A 97 -6.57 -5.19 -7.59
CA SER A 97 -7.52 -4.26 -6.98
C SER A 97 -8.13 -4.78 -5.66
N ALA A 98 -8.32 -6.08 -5.50
CA ALA A 98 -8.82 -6.66 -4.26
C ALA A 98 -7.75 -6.60 -3.16
N VAL A 99 -6.49 -6.92 -3.48
CA VAL A 99 -5.38 -6.81 -2.54
C VAL A 99 -5.20 -5.36 -2.10
N LEU A 100 -5.08 -4.43 -3.04
CA LEU A 100 -4.88 -3.02 -2.72
C LEU A 100 -6.06 -2.40 -1.97
N SER A 101 -7.30 -2.81 -2.27
CA SER A 101 -8.47 -2.34 -1.52
C SER A 101 -8.50 -2.82 -0.08
N SER A 102 -7.96 -4.00 0.21
CA SER A 102 -7.85 -4.50 1.59
C SER A 102 -6.73 -3.82 2.37
N LEU A 103 -5.62 -3.49 1.68
CA LEU A 103 -4.46 -2.84 2.28
C LEU A 103 -4.57 -1.31 2.36
N ALA A 104 -5.46 -0.71 1.58
CA ALA A 104 -5.73 0.74 1.57
C ALA A 104 -7.18 1.01 1.99
N PRO A 105 -7.53 0.86 3.27
CA PRO A 105 -8.89 1.08 3.75
C PRO A 105 -9.34 2.53 3.50
N LYS A 106 -10.65 2.71 3.35
CA LYS A 106 -11.24 4.02 3.04
C LYS A 106 -10.85 5.11 4.04
N THR A 107 -10.63 4.75 5.30
CA THR A 107 -10.17 5.67 6.35
C THR A 107 -8.83 6.31 6.02
N ILE A 108 -7.86 5.54 5.52
CA ILE A 108 -6.56 6.05 5.06
C ILE A 108 -6.77 7.00 3.87
N LEU A 109 -7.60 6.61 2.91
CA LEU A 109 -7.84 7.40 1.70
C LEU A 109 -8.59 8.70 1.98
N THR A 110 -9.49 8.73 2.95
CA THR A 110 -10.18 9.97 3.36
C THR A 110 -9.30 10.92 4.14
N SER A 111 -8.30 10.41 4.84
CA SER A 111 -7.31 11.19 5.60
C SER A 111 -6.05 11.54 4.79
N ILE A 112 -6.07 11.36 3.48
CA ILE A 112 -4.89 11.47 2.62
C ILE A 112 -4.20 12.83 2.70
N THR A 113 -4.95 13.91 2.95
CA THR A 113 -4.39 15.26 3.12
C THR A 113 -3.55 15.40 4.38
N GLN A 114 -3.82 14.57 5.40
CA GLN A 114 -3.13 14.56 6.68
C GLN A 114 -1.92 13.61 6.69
N LEU A 115 -1.87 12.66 5.75
CA LEU A 115 -0.77 11.72 5.65
C LEU A 115 0.48 12.42 5.10
N GLU A 116 1.64 12.08 5.62
CA GLU A 116 2.91 12.44 5.01
C GLU A 116 3.13 11.65 3.71
N ALA A 117 3.85 12.25 2.77
CA ALA A 117 4.23 11.51 1.56
C ALA A 117 5.19 10.37 1.94
N ALA A 118 4.98 9.19 1.38
CA ALA A 118 5.89 8.06 1.61
C ALA A 118 7.32 8.46 1.21
N PRO A 119 8.33 8.13 2.04
CA PRO A 119 9.71 8.41 1.71
C PRO A 119 10.10 7.75 0.39
N ARG A 120 10.99 8.37 -0.35
CA ARG A 120 11.65 7.71 -1.48
C ARG A 120 12.53 6.64 -0.88
N THR A 121 12.07 5.41 -0.87
CA THR A 121 12.87 4.29 -0.42
C THR A 121 13.94 4.08 -1.48
N GLU A 122 15.15 4.52 -1.18
CA GLU A 122 16.31 3.98 -1.86
C GLU A 122 16.29 2.49 -1.58
N SER A 123 16.33 1.73 -2.65
CA SER A 123 16.26 0.28 -2.63
C SER A 123 17.09 -0.30 -1.47
N LEU A 124 16.49 -1.05 -0.58
CA LEU A 124 17.18 -1.90 0.39
C LEU A 124 17.85 -3.10 -0.33
N ILE A 125 18.55 -2.81 -1.43
CA ILE A 125 19.30 -3.79 -2.21
C ILE A 125 20.42 -4.30 -1.32
N GLY A 126 20.33 -5.55 -0.91
CA GLY A 126 21.40 -6.26 -0.22
C GLY A 126 21.12 -6.69 1.22
N VAL A 127 20.04 -6.28 1.85
CA VAL A 127 19.65 -6.83 3.15
C VAL A 127 18.94 -8.17 2.90
N LYS A 128 19.65 -9.28 3.15
CA LYS A 128 18.98 -10.58 3.22
C LYS A 128 18.15 -10.61 4.51
N PRO A 129 16.83 -10.87 4.43
CA PRO A 129 16.04 -11.03 5.63
C PRO A 129 16.50 -12.29 6.38
N ASP A 130 16.85 -12.15 7.63
CA ASP A 130 17.01 -13.30 8.51
C ASP A 130 15.64 -13.84 8.89
N SER A 131 15.40 -15.11 8.55
CA SER A 131 14.17 -15.80 8.92
C SER A 131 14.45 -16.74 10.09
N LEU A 132 13.76 -16.48 11.21
CA LEU A 132 13.82 -17.34 12.39
C LEU A 132 12.46 -17.97 12.64
N VAL A 133 12.42 -19.28 12.77
CA VAL A 133 11.23 -20.01 13.19
C VAL A 133 11.34 -20.34 14.68
N LEU A 134 10.42 -19.81 15.49
CA LEU A 134 10.38 -20.05 16.91
C LEU A 134 9.28 -21.04 17.25
N GLN A 135 9.65 -22.27 17.62
CA GLN A 135 8.73 -23.31 18.04
C GLN A 135 8.93 -23.61 19.54
N THR A 136 8.20 -22.88 20.37
CA THR A 136 8.26 -23.00 21.83
C THR A 136 6.87 -22.84 22.44
N GLU A 137 6.73 -23.09 23.74
CA GLU A 137 5.52 -22.80 24.48
C GLU A 137 5.16 -21.29 24.45
N ARG A 138 3.87 -21.00 24.64
CA ARG A 138 3.36 -19.61 24.54
C ARG A 138 4.12 -18.65 25.46
N GLY A 139 4.36 -19.05 26.72
CA GLY A 139 5.05 -18.21 27.70
C GLY A 139 6.47 -17.83 27.27
N GLU A 140 7.20 -18.75 26.67
CA GLU A 140 8.53 -18.52 26.15
C GLU A 140 8.51 -17.67 24.89
N ARG A 141 7.54 -17.90 24.00
CA ARG A 141 7.37 -17.05 22.79
C ARG A 141 7.14 -15.59 23.17
N VAL A 142 6.23 -15.33 24.10
CA VAL A 142 5.95 -13.95 24.55
C VAL A 142 7.18 -13.31 25.19
N ARG A 143 7.96 -14.09 25.95
CA ARG A 143 9.22 -13.61 26.53
C ARG A 143 10.22 -13.24 25.43
N THR A 144 10.35 -14.09 24.42
CA THR A 144 11.22 -13.84 23.26
C THR A 144 10.77 -12.61 22.48
N TYR A 145 9.48 -12.46 22.19
CA TYR A 145 8.94 -11.28 21.51
C TYR A 145 9.22 -9.99 22.29
N ARG A 146 9.08 -10.03 23.61
CA ARG A 146 9.39 -8.89 24.48
C ARG A 146 10.87 -8.51 24.43
N ASN A 147 11.76 -9.49 24.41
CA ASN A 147 13.20 -9.24 24.30
C ASN A 147 13.55 -8.62 22.94
N VAL A 148 13.05 -9.20 21.84
CA VAL A 148 13.23 -8.67 20.49
C VAL A 148 12.69 -7.23 20.40
N ALA A 149 11.50 -6.96 20.96
CA ALA A 149 10.92 -5.63 20.96
C ALA A 149 11.82 -4.63 21.69
N ARG A 150 12.31 -4.97 22.88
CA ARG A 150 13.19 -4.11 23.65
C ARG A 150 14.53 -3.85 22.97
N GLU A 151 15.12 -4.87 22.38
CA GLU A 151 16.37 -4.74 21.64
C GLU A 151 16.22 -3.85 20.39
N SER A 152 15.14 -4.02 19.63
CA SER A 152 14.90 -3.20 18.45
C SER A 152 14.63 -1.74 18.84
N PHE A 153 13.84 -1.49 19.86
CA PHE A 153 13.62 -0.12 20.34
C PHE A 153 14.91 0.53 20.88
N ALA A 154 15.77 -0.24 21.54
CA ALA A 154 17.09 0.25 21.99
C ALA A 154 17.98 0.66 20.80
N ARG A 155 17.77 0.03 19.63
CA ARG A 155 18.45 0.40 18.37
C ARG A 155 17.72 1.48 17.57
N GLY A 156 16.56 1.99 18.06
CA GLY A 156 15.73 2.94 17.33
C GLY A 156 14.99 2.34 16.14
N GLU A 157 14.81 1.02 16.12
CA GLU A 157 14.09 0.29 15.07
C GLU A 157 12.60 0.15 15.38
N SER A 158 11.77 0.02 14.35
CA SER A 158 10.35 -0.28 14.47
C SER A 158 10.09 -1.77 14.28
N ILE A 159 9.08 -2.30 14.97
CA ILE A 159 8.64 -3.69 14.84
C ILE A 159 7.19 -3.72 14.37
N LEU A 160 6.92 -4.58 13.39
CA LEU A 160 5.57 -4.92 12.97
C LEU A 160 5.26 -6.36 13.41
N ILE A 161 4.23 -6.52 14.24
CA ILE A 161 3.74 -7.82 14.67
C ILE A 161 2.41 -8.10 13.97
N ILE A 162 2.35 -9.23 13.26
CA ILE A 162 1.15 -9.65 12.52
C ILE A 162 0.57 -10.87 13.24
N THR A 163 -0.71 -10.82 13.56
CA THR A 163 -1.46 -11.89 14.19
C THR A 163 -2.62 -12.35 13.33
N PRO A 164 -3.07 -13.61 13.42
CA PRO A 164 -4.20 -14.11 12.65
C PRO A 164 -5.53 -13.46 12.99
N THR A 165 -5.71 -12.99 14.23
CA THR A 165 -6.97 -12.44 14.73
C THR A 165 -6.76 -11.14 15.51
N ILE A 166 -7.80 -10.30 15.55
CA ILE A 166 -7.79 -9.06 16.34
C ILE A 166 -7.65 -9.38 17.85
N ILE A 167 -8.31 -10.42 18.32
CA ILE A 167 -8.24 -10.85 19.73
C ILE A 167 -6.81 -11.20 20.13
N GLU A 168 -6.07 -11.88 19.26
CA GLU A 168 -4.66 -12.17 19.51
C GLU A 168 -3.80 -10.91 19.47
N ALA A 169 -4.10 -9.97 18.57
CA ALA A 169 -3.41 -8.69 18.52
C ALA A 169 -3.58 -7.91 19.83
N GLU A 170 -4.81 -7.80 20.33
CA GLU A 170 -5.13 -7.12 21.60
C GLU A 170 -4.45 -7.83 22.78
N THR A 171 -4.55 -9.15 22.86
CA THR A 171 -3.93 -9.94 23.92
C THR A 171 -2.42 -9.78 23.93
N LEU A 172 -1.79 -9.90 22.77
CA LEU A 172 -0.34 -9.79 22.65
C LEU A 172 0.13 -8.35 22.94
N THR A 173 -0.65 -7.36 22.53
CA THR A 173 -0.39 -5.96 22.85
C THR A 173 -0.38 -5.74 24.36
N ASP A 174 -1.37 -6.26 25.09
CA ASP A 174 -1.42 -6.15 26.56
C ASP A 174 -0.26 -6.86 27.25
N GLU A 175 0.22 -7.95 26.69
CA GLU A 175 1.39 -8.67 27.21
C GLU A 175 2.71 -7.96 26.92
N LEU A 176 2.84 -7.28 25.78
CA LEU A 176 4.11 -6.67 25.33
C LEU A 176 4.27 -5.19 25.71
N LYS A 177 3.17 -4.43 25.80
CA LYS A 177 3.20 -2.95 26.00
C LYS A 177 3.81 -2.49 27.32
N ARG A 178 3.93 -3.35 28.33
CA ARG A 178 4.41 -2.96 29.67
C ARG A 178 5.81 -2.34 29.60
N GLY A 179 5.87 -1.03 29.90
CA GLY A 179 7.09 -0.22 29.88
C GLY A 179 7.43 0.41 28.53
N ILE A 180 6.56 0.26 27.51
CA ILE A 180 6.71 0.86 26.18
C ILE A 180 5.37 1.39 25.62
N GLU A 181 4.41 1.69 26.49
CA GLU A 181 3.02 2.02 26.17
C GLU A 181 2.91 3.17 25.16
N SER A 182 3.78 4.17 25.26
CA SER A 182 3.79 5.33 24.35
C SER A 182 4.28 5.01 22.93
N SER A 183 4.87 3.84 22.73
CA SER A 183 5.49 3.44 21.46
C SER A 183 4.69 2.37 20.71
N VAL A 184 3.53 1.96 21.24
CA VAL A 184 2.71 0.89 20.68
C VAL A 184 1.48 1.47 20.00
N MET A 185 1.24 1.10 18.74
CA MET A 185 -0.01 1.34 18.00
C MET A 185 -0.68 0.01 17.65
N VAL A 186 -2.00 -0.06 17.79
CA VAL A 186 -2.84 -1.23 17.46
C VAL A 186 -3.88 -0.86 16.41
#